data_6069eb78ce9f09a27fe4c7b268155b25
#
_entry.id   6069eb78ce9f09a27fe4c7b268155b25
#
_cell.length_a   1.000
_cell.length_b   1.000
_cell.length_c   1.000
_cell.angle_alpha   90.00
_cell.angle_beta   90.00
_cell.angle_gamma   90.00
#
_symmetry.space_group_name_H-M   'P 1'
#
loop_
_entity.id
_entity.type
_entity.pdbx_description
1 polymer ?
#
loop_
_entity_poly.entity_id
_entity_poly.type
_entity_poly.pdbx_seq_one_letter_code
_entity_poly.pdbx_strand_id
1 'polypeptide(L)'
;MELRVLAVGDVVGEGGLQCLEQHLRSLKKLYRIDFCVVNGENASGTGLTPKQADRMLDAGADILTLGNHSFDRREICAYLDDCPYILRPANLHPSLPGRGFGVFETKIGQVGVVNLLGRCNLDFRPDNPFRVIDKVLKELDGRPVLLDFHAEATSEKLAMAYYLDGKISAQWGTHTHVQTADEQILPKGTGYLTDLGMTGPVHSVIGVKPEQSIANFRGELTSRYETAPGPCMLAGAVFTIDAKTGRCTAAERVALRD
;
A
#
# COMPACT_ATOMS: atom_id res chain seq x y z
N MET A 1 -22.01 -5.99 -12.41
CA MET A 1 -21.10 -4.84 -12.57
C MET A 1 -19.87 -5.16 -11.75
N GLU A 2 -18.68 -4.83 -12.25
CA GLU A 2 -17.42 -5.13 -11.58
C GLU A 2 -16.65 -3.85 -11.28
N LEU A 3 -15.92 -3.83 -10.17
CA LEU A 3 -14.94 -2.80 -9.81
C LEU A 3 -13.54 -3.36 -10.01
N ARG A 4 -12.73 -2.71 -10.82
CA ARG A 4 -11.33 -3.07 -11.02
C ARG A 4 -10.45 -2.12 -10.20
N VAL A 5 -9.80 -2.68 -9.19
CA VAL A 5 -8.94 -1.96 -8.25
C VAL A 5 -7.49 -2.26 -8.58
N LEU A 6 -6.69 -1.21 -8.77
CA LEU A 6 -5.24 -1.31 -8.83
C LEU A 6 -4.65 -0.95 -7.46
N ALA A 7 -3.93 -1.86 -6.85
CA ALA A 7 -3.09 -1.60 -5.70
C ALA A 7 -1.62 -1.50 -6.18
N VAL A 8 -0.95 -0.40 -5.85
CA VAL A 8 0.46 -0.14 -6.22
C VAL A 8 1.32 -0.20 -4.97
N GLY A 9 2.42 -0.93 -5.05
CA GLY A 9 3.37 -1.11 -3.96
C GLY A 9 4.18 0.14 -3.64
N ASP A 10 4.95 0.04 -2.58
CA ASP A 10 5.69 1.14 -1.94
C ASP A 10 6.45 2.01 -2.94
N VAL A 11 6.06 3.27 -3.08
CA VAL A 11 6.76 4.24 -3.94
C VAL A 11 8.03 4.70 -3.24
N VAL A 12 9.18 4.40 -3.86
CA VAL A 12 10.50 4.61 -3.23
C VAL A 12 11.27 5.73 -3.92
N GLY A 13 11.45 6.81 -3.21
CA GLY A 13 12.25 7.96 -3.64
C GLY A 13 11.69 8.70 -4.86
N GLU A 14 12.44 9.67 -5.34
CA GLU A 14 12.05 10.49 -6.50
C GLU A 14 11.93 9.67 -7.78
N GLY A 15 12.81 8.67 -8.00
CA GLY A 15 12.73 7.79 -9.17
C GLY A 15 11.44 6.98 -9.21
N GLY A 16 11.03 6.40 -8.06
CA GLY A 16 9.76 5.69 -7.95
C GLY A 16 8.55 6.59 -8.20
N LEU A 17 8.60 7.83 -7.69
CA LEU A 17 7.53 8.80 -7.91
C LEU A 17 7.41 9.18 -9.41
N GLN A 18 8.54 9.44 -10.08
CA GLN A 18 8.55 9.73 -11.52
C GLN A 18 8.05 8.53 -12.35
N CYS A 19 8.45 7.33 -12.01
CA CYS A 19 7.95 6.10 -12.63
C CYS A 19 6.42 5.97 -12.47
N LEU A 20 5.89 6.25 -11.28
CA LEU A 20 4.45 6.28 -11.04
C LEU A 20 3.74 7.31 -11.93
N GLU A 21 4.23 8.55 -11.98
CA GLU A 21 3.68 9.64 -12.80
C GLU A 21 3.65 9.28 -14.30
N GLN A 22 4.72 8.64 -14.76
CA GLN A 22 4.85 8.27 -16.16
C GLN A 22 3.88 7.16 -16.57
N HIS A 23 3.66 6.18 -15.71
CA HIS A 23 3.01 4.94 -16.10
C HIS A 23 1.59 4.75 -15.56
N LEU A 24 1.21 5.36 -14.43
CA LEU A 24 -0.04 5.06 -13.74
C LEU A 24 -1.28 5.26 -14.62
N ARG A 25 -1.37 6.39 -15.34
CA ARG A 25 -2.52 6.67 -16.21
C ARG A 25 -2.66 5.67 -17.36
N SER A 26 -1.53 5.26 -17.95
CA SER A 26 -1.50 4.26 -19.02
C SER A 26 -1.92 2.89 -18.52
N LEU A 27 -1.45 2.49 -17.34
CA LEU A 27 -1.87 1.25 -16.67
C LEU A 27 -3.36 1.27 -16.31
N LYS A 28 -3.86 2.37 -15.73
CA LYS A 28 -5.30 2.51 -15.44
C LYS A 28 -6.15 2.31 -16.71
N LYS A 29 -5.71 2.84 -17.84
CA LYS A 29 -6.39 2.66 -19.12
C LYS A 29 -6.27 1.22 -19.64
N LEU A 30 -5.07 0.63 -19.62
CA LEU A 30 -4.81 -0.73 -20.10
C LEU A 30 -5.64 -1.77 -19.37
N TYR A 31 -5.62 -1.71 -18.02
CA TYR A 31 -6.34 -2.64 -17.16
C TYR A 31 -7.79 -2.20 -16.85
N ARG A 32 -8.26 -1.09 -17.44
CA ARG A 32 -9.60 -0.52 -17.19
C ARG A 32 -9.87 -0.31 -15.70
N ILE A 33 -8.90 0.28 -15.01
CA ILE A 33 -8.96 0.49 -13.57
C ILE A 33 -9.96 1.58 -13.22
N ASP A 34 -10.79 1.29 -12.25
CA ASP A 34 -11.83 2.18 -11.73
C ASP A 34 -11.41 2.89 -10.45
N PHE A 35 -10.54 2.26 -9.66
CA PHE A 35 -10.09 2.77 -8.38
C PHE A 35 -8.64 2.35 -8.13
N CYS A 36 -7.81 3.27 -7.66
CA CYS A 36 -6.37 3.05 -7.48
C CYS A 36 -5.91 3.43 -6.07
N VAL A 37 -5.28 2.49 -5.37
CA VAL A 37 -4.64 2.71 -4.07
C VAL A 37 -3.13 2.58 -4.24
N VAL A 38 -2.37 3.56 -3.75
CA VAL A 38 -0.90 3.61 -3.87
C VAL A 38 -0.28 3.72 -2.48
N ASN A 39 0.68 2.87 -2.14
CA ASN A 39 1.46 3.07 -0.92
C ASN A 39 2.57 4.11 -1.19
N GLY A 40 2.50 5.24 -0.49
CA GLY A 40 3.38 6.40 -0.68
C GLY A 40 4.41 6.63 0.42
N GLU A 41 4.50 5.73 1.41
CA GLU A 41 5.28 6.02 2.62
C GLU A 41 6.77 6.26 2.41
N ASN A 42 7.34 5.75 1.31
CA ASN A 42 8.77 5.80 1.02
C ASN A 42 9.15 6.81 -0.08
N ALA A 43 8.24 7.70 -0.48
CA ALA A 43 8.48 8.67 -1.56
C ALA A 43 9.63 9.65 -1.28
N SER A 44 9.95 9.91 -0.01
CA SER A 44 11.11 10.70 0.43
C SER A 44 12.33 9.86 0.83
N GLY A 45 12.38 8.59 0.40
CA GLY A 45 13.25 7.57 0.98
C GLY A 45 12.65 6.97 2.24
N THR A 46 12.31 7.80 3.23
CA THR A 46 11.40 7.49 4.33
C THR A 46 10.45 8.67 4.53
N GLY A 47 9.16 8.37 4.68
CA GLY A 47 8.09 9.35 4.81
C GLY A 47 7.62 9.93 3.48
N LEU A 48 6.54 10.70 3.57
CA LEU A 48 5.85 11.38 2.48
C LEU A 48 5.75 12.87 2.78
N THR A 49 5.99 13.73 1.78
CA THR A 49 5.72 15.16 1.88
C THR A 49 4.38 15.52 1.25
N PRO A 50 3.73 16.65 1.64
CA PRO A 50 2.50 17.12 1.00
C PRO A 50 2.64 17.23 -0.53
N LYS A 51 3.74 17.82 -1.01
CA LYS A 51 4.00 17.97 -2.44
C LYS A 51 4.08 16.63 -3.19
N GLN A 52 4.68 15.61 -2.59
CA GLN A 52 4.76 14.27 -3.20
C GLN A 52 3.38 13.60 -3.17
N ALA A 53 2.60 13.80 -2.11
CA ALA A 53 1.23 13.32 -2.04
C ALA A 53 0.37 13.90 -3.16
N ASP A 54 0.40 15.22 -3.35
CA ASP A 54 -0.30 15.90 -4.45
C ASP A 54 0.09 15.32 -5.82
N ARG A 55 1.39 15.12 -6.07
CA ARG A 55 1.89 14.53 -7.32
C ARG A 55 1.33 13.14 -7.57
N MET A 56 1.24 12.28 -6.55
CA MET A 56 0.67 10.93 -6.69
C MET A 56 -0.82 10.99 -6.99
N LEU A 57 -1.57 11.84 -6.29
CA LEU A 57 -3.00 12.06 -6.55
C LEU A 57 -3.22 12.62 -7.96
N ASP A 58 -2.44 13.61 -8.37
CA ASP A 58 -2.48 14.19 -9.72
C ASP A 58 -2.10 13.16 -10.80
N ALA A 59 -1.19 12.22 -10.50
CA ALA A 59 -0.84 11.12 -11.40
C ALA A 59 -2.00 10.14 -11.63
N GLY A 60 -3.00 10.13 -10.73
CA GLY A 60 -4.21 9.33 -10.86
C GLY A 60 -4.42 8.29 -9.77
N ALA A 61 -3.70 8.38 -8.66
CA ALA A 61 -4.04 7.65 -7.43
C ALA A 61 -5.35 8.22 -6.86
N ASP A 62 -6.25 7.35 -6.41
CA ASP A 62 -7.47 7.77 -5.75
C ASP A 62 -7.28 7.85 -4.24
N ILE A 63 -6.46 6.94 -3.68
CA ILE A 63 -6.11 6.90 -2.26
C ILE A 63 -4.62 6.61 -2.10
N LEU A 64 -4.00 7.24 -1.10
CA LEU A 64 -2.66 6.91 -0.64
C LEU A 64 -2.72 6.18 0.69
N THR A 65 -1.94 5.12 0.84
CA THR A 65 -1.70 4.44 2.11
C THR A 65 -0.26 4.68 2.56
N LEU A 66 -0.04 4.54 3.85
CA LEU A 66 1.26 4.71 4.50
C LEU A 66 1.62 3.44 5.30
N GLY A 67 2.68 3.52 6.10
CA GLY A 67 3.14 2.43 6.96
C GLY A 67 3.90 2.92 8.18
N ASN A 68 5.00 2.25 8.54
CA ASN A 68 5.80 2.62 9.71
C ASN A 68 6.53 3.97 9.58
N HIS A 69 6.73 4.47 8.36
CA HIS A 69 7.35 5.79 8.10
C HIS A 69 6.34 6.94 7.96
N SER A 70 5.07 6.74 8.37
CA SER A 70 3.98 7.72 8.20
C SER A 70 4.32 9.13 8.68
N PHE A 71 5.18 9.27 9.70
CA PHE A 71 5.49 10.55 10.35
C PHE A 71 6.97 10.96 10.27
N ASP A 72 7.77 10.30 9.43
CA ASP A 72 9.20 10.63 9.28
C ASP A 72 9.42 12.01 8.65
N ARG A 73 8.42 12.51 7.91
CA ARG A 73 8.35 13.87 7.41
C ARG A 73 7.28 14.66 8.17
N ARG A 74 7.70 15.48 9.13
CA ARG A 74 6.77 16.17 10.03
C ARG A 74 5.79 17.12 9.31
N GLU A 75 6.18 17.62 8.15
CA GLU A 75 5.34 18.49 7.33
C GLU A 75 4.07 17.80 6.81
N ILE A 76 4.04 16.46 6.77
CA ILE A 76 2.83 15.71 6.39
C ILE A 76 1.74 15.79 7.47
N CYS A 77 2.09 16.02 8.74
CA CYS A 77 1.15 15.91 9.86
C CYS A 77 -0.09 16.80 9.71
N ALA A 78 0.09 18.09 9.43
CA ALA A 78 -1.04 18.99 9.20
C ALA A 78 -1.84 18.58 7.94
N TYR A 79 -1.14 18.17 6.90
CA TYR A 79 -1.75 17.76 5.65
C TYR A 79 -2.61 16.50 5.77
N LEU A 80 -2.25 15.56 6.65
CA LEU A 80 -3.04 14.36 6.93
C LEU A 80 -4.42 14.66 7.54
N ASP A 81 -4.55 15.73 8.31
CA ASP A 81 -5.83 16.15 8.87
C ASP A 81 -6.75 16.76 7.81
N ASP A 82 -6.17 17.48 6.85
CA ASP A 82 -6.90 18.21 5.81
C ASP A 82 -7.21 17.32 4.58
N CYS A 83 -6.37 16.33 4.26
CA CYS A 83 -6.50 15.49 3.09
C CYS A 83 -7.16 14.13 3.42
N PRO A 84 -8.43 13.91 3.04
CA PRO A 84 -9.13 12.66 3.34
C PRO A 84 -8.65 11.45 2.50
N TYR A 85 -7.82 11.69 1.50
CA TYR A 85 -7.34 10.68 0.55
C TYR A 85 -6.02 10.02 0.94
N ILE A 86 -5.50 10.35 2.14
CA ILE A 86 -4.28 9.73 2.67
C ILE A 86 -4.63 9.00 3.97
N LEU A 87 -4.32 7.71 4.00
CA LEU A 87 -4.61 6.84 5.14
C LEU A 87 -3.31 6.37 5.80
N ARG A 88 -3.11 6.76 7.06
CA ARG A 88 -2.08 6.19 7.91
C ARG A 88 -2.57 4.88 8.53
N PRO A 89 -1.71 4.02 9.13
CA PRO A 89 -2.19 2.82 9.80
C PRO A 89 -3.22 3.13 10.91
N ALA A 90 -4.37 2.46 10.84
CA ALA A 90 -5.51 2.68 11.76
C ALA A 90 -5.21 2.21 13.18
N ASN A 91 -4.27 1.28 13.33
CA ASN A 91 -3.85 0.76 14.62
C ASN A 91 -2.71 1.55 15.28
N LEU A 92 -2.40 2.75 14.78
CA LEU A 92 -1.60 3.73 15.50
C LEU A 92 -2.47 4.51 16.49
N HIS A 93 -1.83 5.18 17.46
CA HIS A 93 -2.55 5.91 18.51
C HIS A 93 -3.55 6.91 17.90
N PRO A 94 -4.80 6.96 18.39
CA PRO A 94 -5.86 7.77 17.77
C PRO A 94 -5.64 9.28 17.81
N SER A 95 -4.78 9.78 18.71
CA SER A 95 -4.42 11.22 18.76
C SER A 95 -3.43 11.66 17.68
N LEU A 96 -2.88 10.72 16.90
CA LEU A 96 -1.97 11.08 15.80
C LEU A 96 -2.76 11.68 14.64
N PRO A 97 -2.18 12.63 13.88
CA PRO A 97 -2.81 13.27 12.74
C PRO A 97 -3.32 12.28 11.70
N GLY A 98 -4.39 12.65 11.00
CA GLY A 98 -4.98 11.89 9.91
C GLY A 98 -5.83 10.70 10.37
N ARG A 99 -6.30 9.94 9.41
CA ARG A 99 -7.20 8.80 9.59
C ARG A 99 -6.59 7.51 9.08
N GLY A 100 -7.06 6.36 9.58
CA GLY A 100 -6.54 5.05 9.17
C GLY A 100 -7.45 4.26 8.25
N PHE A 101 -8.67 4.75 8.01
CA PHE A 101 -9.64 4.19 7.07
C PHE A 101 -10.61 5.27 6.60
N GLY A 102 -11.31 4.99 5.52
CA GLY A 102 -12.31 5.88 4.97
C GLY A 102 -13.27 5.15 4.05
N VAL A 103 -14.38 5.82 3.70
CA VAL A 103 -15.37 5.37 2.72
C VAL A 103 -15.28 6.27 1.51
N PHE A 104 -15.19 5.66 0.32
CA PHE A 104 -14.98 6.37 -0.93
C PHE A 104 -15.99 5.94 -1.99
N GLU A 105 -16.42 6.88 -2.81
CA GLU A 105 -17.35 6.64 -3.90
C GLU A 105 -16.65 5.97 -5.09
N THR A 106 -17.27 4.95 -5.64
CA THR A 106 -16.84 4.27 -6.86
C THR A 106 -18.03 4.04 -7.80
N LYS A 107 -17.77 3.54 -9.00
CA LYS A 107 -18.86 3.21 -9.95
C LYS A 107 -19.83 2.12 -9.47
N ILE A 108 -19.46 1.34 -8.45
CA ILE A 108 -20.31 0.30 -7.86
C ILE A 108 -20.97 0.73 -6.54
N GLY A 109 -20.81 1.99 -6.15
CA GLY A 109 -21.18 2.53 -4.85
C GLY A 109 -19.99 2.70 -3.93
N GLN A 110 -20.22 2.72 -2.64
CA GLN A 110 -19.21 3.00 -1.63
C GLN A 110 -18.32 1.80 -1.35
N VAL A 111 -17.02 2.05 -1.23
CA VAL A 111 -16.02 1.06 -0.76
C VAL A 111 -15.27 1.60 0.46
N GLY A 112 -14.98 0.74 1.41
CA GLY A 112 -14.08 1.04 2.51
C GLY A 112 -12.63 0.78 2.10
N VAL A 113 -11.72 1.68 2.43
CA VAL A 113 -10.26 1.45 2.35
C VAL A 113 -9.69 1.54 3.74
N VAL A 114 -8.87 0.57 4.12
CA VAL A 114 -8.24 0.48 5.44
C VAL A 114 -6.74 0.31 5.26
N ASN A 115 -5.97 1.00 6.08
CA ASN A 115 -4.54 0.77 6.21
C ASN A 115 -4.25 0.25 7.63
N LEU A 116 -3.47 -0.83 7.74
CA LEU A 116 -3.03 -1.39 9.01
C LEU A 116 -1.53 -1.65 9.02
N LEU A 117 -0.93 -1.59 10.20
CA LEU A 117 0.47 -1.91 10.45
C LEU A 117 0.58 -3.25 11.18
N GLY A 118 1.48 -4.13 10.71
CA GLY A 118 1.85 -5.36 11.41
C GLY A 118 2.65 -5.09 12.69
N ARG A 119 2.92 -6.13 13.44
CA ARG A 119 3.66 -6.07 14.72
C ARG A 119 4.89 -6.97 14.76
N CYS A 120 4.95 -7.96 13.89
CA CYS A 120 6.05 -8.90 13.86
C CYS A 120 7.27 -8.28 13.17
N ASN A 121 8.42 -8.29 13.86
CA ASN A 121 9.71 -7.80 13.32
C ASN A 121 9.70 -6.34 12.85
N LEU A 122 8.81 -5.51 13.39
CA LEU A 122 8.82 -4.07 13.21
C LEU A 122 9.19 -3.40 14.52
N ASP A 123 10.05 -2.39 14.46
CA ASP A 123 10.45 -1.59 15.65
C ASP A 123 9.33 -0.68 16.17
N PHE A 124 8.15 -0.84 15.64
CA PHE A 124 6.94 -0.11 15.99
C PHE A 124 6.00 -0.99 16.84
N ARG A 125 5.33 -0.41 17.82
CA ARG A 125 4.38 -1.12 18.67
C ARG A 125 2.96 -0.55 18.51
N PRO A 126 2.33 -0.79 17.35
CA PRO A 126 0.94 -0.39 17.16
C PRO A 126 0.00 -1.25 17.99
N ASP A 127 -1.26 -0.84 18.11
CA ASP A 127 -2.32 -1.68 18.64
C ASP A 127 -2.47 -2.97 17.83
N ASN A 128 -3.06 -4.00 18.44
CA ASN A 128 -3.26 -5.29 17.79
C ASN A 128 -4.14 -5.12 16.52
N PRO A 129 -3.61 -5.39 15.31
CA PRO A 129 -4.34 -5.13 14.06
C PRO A 129 -5.61 -5.97 13.92
N PHE A 130 -5.65 -7.19 14.48
CA PHE A 130 -6.85 -8.04 14.46
C PHE A 130 -7.99 -7.45 15.29
N ARG A 131 -7.68 -6.80 16.41
CA ARG A 131 -8.69 -6.12 17.25
C ARG A 131 -9.16 -4.81 16.63
N VAL A 132 -8.26 -4.11 15.96
CA VAL A 132 -8.58 -2.83 15.33
C VAL A 132 -9.46 -3.06 14.11
N ILE A 133 -9.11 -4.03 13.25
CA ILE A 133 -9.92 -4.31 12.05
C ILE A 133 -11.35 -4.73 12.39
N ASP A 134 -11.57 -5.47 13.47
CA ASP A 134 -12.92 -5.85 13.90
C ASP A 134 -13.80 -4.62 14.27
N LYS A 135 -13.19 -3.57 14.81
CA LYS A 135 -13.89 -2.31 15.10
C LYS A 135 -14.17 -1.55 13.80
N VAL A 136 -13.17 -1.42 12.95
CA VAL A 136 -13.26 -0.71 11.66
C VAL A 136 -14.33 -1.34 10.76
N LEU A 137 -14.40 -2.67 10.69
CA LEU A 137 -15.41 -3.36 9.87
C LEU A 137 -16.85 -3.09 10.34
N LYS A 138 -17.07 -2.88 11.65
CA LYS A 138 -18.38 -2.47 12.16
C LYS A 138 -18.78 -1.07 11.70
N GLU A 139 -17.81 -0.15 11.63
CA GLU A 139 -18.03 1.21 11.14
C GLU A 139 -18.22 1.26 9.62
N LEU A 140 -17.60 0.33 8.89
CA LEU A 140 -17.77 0.20 7.44
C LEU A 140 -19.09 -0.48 7.02
N ASP A 141 -19.84 -1.07 7.96
CA ASP A 141 -21.23 -1.49 7.81
C ASP A 141 -21.51 -2.33 6.55
N GLY A 142 -20.78 -3.44 6.37
CA GLY A 142 -20.99 -4.40 5.28
C GLY A 142 -20.57 -3.94 3.87
N ARG A 143 -19.96 -2.77 3.74
CA ARG A 143 -19.41 -2.30 2.45
C ARG A 143 -18.30 -3.22 1.97
N PRO A 144 -18.04 -3.33 0.64
CA PRO A 144 -16.80 -3.90 0.13
C PRO A 144 -15.59 -3.19 0.74
N VAL A 145 -14.61 -3.96 1.25
CA VAL A 145 -13.44 -3.42 1.96
C VAL A 145 -12.16 -3.83 1.26
N LEU A 146 -11.25 -2.87 1.10
CA LEU A 146 -9.89 -3.00 0.60
C LEU A 146 -8.92 -2.76 1.74
N LEU A 147 -7.98 -3.68 1.97
CA LEU A 147 -7.01 -3.60 3.06
C LEU A 147 -5.59 -3.58 2.54
N ASP A 148 -4.86 -2.49 2.80
CA ASP A 148 -3.39 -2.46 2.76
C ASP A 148 -2.87 -2.87 4.14
N PHE A 149 -2.23 -4.05 4.23
CA PHE A 149 -1.62 -4.54 5.45
C PHE A 149 -0.10 -4.42 5.37
N HIS A 150 0.40 -3.30 5.85
CA HIS A 150 1.82 -2.96 5.86
C HIS A 150 2.54 -3.74 6.96
N ALA A 151 3.20 -4.83 6.62
CA ALA A 151 3.79 -5.76 7.60
C ALA A 151 5.03 -6.46 7.04
N GLU A 152 5.98 -6.78 7.92
CA GLU A 152 7.20 -7.52 7.57
C GLU A 152 6.90 -9.01 7.40
N ALA A 153 6.23 -9.64 8.37
CA ALA A 153 6.12 -11.09 8.42
C ALA A 153 5.05 -11.65 7.48
N THR A 154 5.45 -12.51 6.55
CA THR A 154 4.54 -13.26 5.66
C THR A 154 3.45 -14.01 6.43
N SER A 155 3.81 -14.63 7.57
CA SER A 155 2.85 -15.36 8.40
C SER A 155 1.78 -14.45 9.01
N GLU A 156 2.13 -13.24 9.40
CA GLU A 156 1.18 -12.25 9.93
C GLU A 156 0.22 -11.78 8.82
N LYS A 157 0.73 -11.53 7.60
CA LYS A 157 -0.06 -11.18 6.42
C LYS A 157 -1.07 -12.28 6.06
N LEU A 158 -0.63 -13.53 5.97
CA LEU A 158 -1.49 -14.67 5.69
C LEU A 158 -2.52 -14.91 6.80
N ALA A 159 -2.12 -14.82 8.07
CA ALA A 159 -3.04 -14.98 9.20
C ALA A 159 -4.18 -13.94 9.15
N MET A 160 -3.85 -12.68 8.85
CA MET A 160 -4.84 -11.62 8.67
C MET A 160 -5.77 -11.93 7.49
N ALA A 161 -5.23 -12.38 6.37
CA ALA A 161 -6.02 -12.70 5.18
C ALA A 161 -7.03 -13.83 5.43
N TYR A 162 -6.61 -14.93 6.05
CA TYR A 162 -7.52 -16.01 6.42
C TYR A 162 -8.54 -15.61 7.50
N TYR A 163 -8.14 -14.75 8.43
CA TYR A 163 -9.05 -14.20 9.44
C TYR A 163 -10.17 -13.35 8.82
N LEU A 164 -9.84 -12.64 7.73
CA LEU A 164 -10.76 -11.75 7.04
C LEU A 164 -11.42 -12.39 5.80
N ASP A 165 -11.10 -13.64 5.47
CA ASP A 165 -11.63 -14.32 4.30
C ASP A 165 -13.16 -14.36 4.30
N GLY A 166 -13.75 -13.76 3.27
CA GLY A 166 -15.18 -13.57 3.10
C GLY A 166 -15.80 -12.39 3.86
N LYS A 167 -14.98 -11.65 4.66
CA LYS A 167 -15.42 -10.42 5.36
C LYS A 167 -15.01 -9.15 4.62
N ILE A 168 -13.99 -9.22 3.77
CA ILE A 168 -13.47 -8.13 2.96
C ILE A 168 -13.32 -8.56 1.50
N SER A 169 -13.18 -7.60 0.60
CA SER A 169 -13.06 -7.85 -0.84
C SER A 169 -11.65 -8.21 -1.26
N ALA A 170 -10.65 -7.50 -0.77
CA ALA A 170 -9.24 -7.77 -1.06
C ALA A 170 -8.32 -7.30 0.07
N GLN A 171 -7.23 -8.06 0.25
CA GLN A 171 -6.07 -7.68 1.08
C GLN A 171 -4.80 -7.84 0.27
N TRP A 172 -3.93 -6.87 0.38
CA TRP A 172 -2.55 -6.96 -0.08
C TRP A 172 -1.58 -6.53 0.99
N GLY A 173 -0.35 -7.04 0.90
CA GLY A 173 0.73 -6.60 1.76
C GLY A 173 1.64 -5.59 1.08
N THR A 174 2.30 -4.78 1.89
CA THR A 174 3.35 -3.81 1.56
C THR A 174 4.50 -3.93 2.56
N HIS A 175 5.55 -3.17 2.46
CA HIS A 175 6.72 -3.08 3.34
C HIS A 175 7.98 -3.81 2.85
N THR A 176 7.89 -5.03 2.37
CA THR A 176 9.12 -5.79 2.06
C THR A 176 9.81 -5.34 0.78
N HIS A 177 9.12 -4.57 -0.07
CA HIS A 177 9.58 -4.07 -1.37
C HIS A 177 9.84 -5.18 -2.41
N VAL A 178 9.54 -6.44 -2.10
CA VAL A 178 9.72 -7.57 -3.01
C VAL A 178 8.36 -8.16 -3.36
N GLN A 179 7.97 -8.04 -4.64
CA GLN A 179 6.70 -8.58 -5.11
C GLN A 179 6.69 -10.12 -4.99
N THR A 180 5.69 -10.65 -4.30
CA THR A 180 5.47 -12.09 -4.20
C THR A 180 4.67 -12.62 -5.38
N ALA A 181 4.63 -13.95 -5.55
CA ALA A 181 4.02 -14.64 -6.69
C ALA A 181 2.86 -15.54 -6.24
N ASP A 182 2.11 -15.08 -5.24
CA ASP A 182 1.07 -15.85 -4.57
C ASP A 182 -0.32 -15.21 -4.67
N GLU A 183 -0.54 -14.41 -5.72
CA GLU A 183 -1.86 -13.83 -5.99
C GLU A 183 -2.92 -14.92 -6.10
N GLN A 184 -3.99 -14.76 -5.33
CA GLN A 184 -5.03 -15.77 -5.24
C GLN A 184 -6.37 -15.18 -4.78
N ILE A 185 -7.40 -15.98 -4.93
CA ILE A 185 -8.69 -15.76 -4.29
C ILE A 185 -8.83 -16.80 -3.18
N LEU A 186 -8.98 -16.36 -1.95
CA LEU A 186 -9.17 -17.24 -0.80
C LEU A 186 -10.54 -17.95 -0.86
N PRO A 187 -10.72 -19.06 -0.14
CA PRO A 187 -11.88 -19.93 -0.27
C PRO A 187 -13.26 -19.26 -0.12
N LYS A 188 -13.35 -18.15 0.63
CA LYS A 188 -14.62 -17.41 0.83
C LYS A 188 -14.73 -16.17 -0.05
N GLY A 189 -13.75 -15.93 -0.95
CA GLY A 189 -13.82 -14.91 -1.99
C GLY A 189 -13.06 -13.62 -1.71
N THR A 190 -12.14 -13.59 -0.75
CA THR A 190 -11.22 -12.46 -0.58
C THR A 190 -10.04 -12.58 -1.53
N GLY A 191 -9.76 -11.54 -2.32
CA GLY A 191 -8.54 -11.43 -3.13
C GLY A 191 -7.32 -11.21 -2.24
N TYR A 192 -6.19 -11.86 -2.56
CA TYR A 192 -4.99 -11.79 -1.73
C TYR A 192 -3.69 -11.76 -2.54
N LEU A 193 -2.73 -10.98 -2.06
CA LEU A 193 -1.31 -11.04 -2.44
C LEU A 193 -0.46 -10.72 -1.21
N THR A 194 0.57 -11.52 -0.93
CA THR A 194 1.43 -11.34 0.26
C THR A 194 2.16 -10.01 0.24
N ASP A 195 2.74 -9.59 -0.88
CA ASP A 195 3.39 -8.28 -1.01
C ASP A 195 3.33 -7.76 -2.44
N LEU A 196 2.97 -6.48 -2.59
CA LEU A 196 2.91 -5.81 -3.89
C LEU A 196 4.29 -5.52 -4.48
N GLY A 197 5.35 -5.54 -3.66
CA GLY A 197 6.67 -5.06 -4.02
C GLY A 197 6.77 -3.53 -3.96
N MET A 198 7.77 -2.96 -4.60
CA MET A 198 7.97 -1.51 -4.65
C MET A 198 7.75 -0.93 -6.05
N THR A 199 7.42 0.35 -6.08
CA THR A 199 7.56 1.21 -7.27
C THR A 199 8.82 2.04 -7.08
N GLY A 200 9.92 1.63 -7.73
CA GLY A 200 11.24 2.19 -7.44
C GLY A 200 12.36 1.56 -8.26
N PRO A 201 13.64 1.87 -7.93
CA PRO A 201 14.80 1.50 -8.74
C PRO A 201 15.01 -0.01 -8.77
N VAL A 202 15.16 -0.54 -10.00
CA VAL A 202 15.35 -1.99 -10.24
C VAL A 202 16.70 -2.49 -9.71
N HIS A 203 17.78 -1.73 -9.96
CA HIS A 203 19.13 -2.09 -9.54
C HIS A 203 19.45 -1.52 -8.15
N SER A 204 18.83 -2.11 -7.14
CA SER A 204 18.93 -1.63 -5.76
C SER A 204 18.81 -2.78 -4.75
N VAL A 205 19.14 -2.51 -3.51
CA VAL A 205 18.74 -3.36 -2.38
C VAL A 205 17.50 -2.73 -1.77
N ILE A 206 16.33 -3.25 -2.14
CA ILE A 206 14.99 -2.74 -1.72
C ILE A 206 14.83 -1.21 -1.83
N GLY A 207 15.40 -0.63 -2.91
CA GLY A 207 15.34 0.81 -3.19
C GLY A 207 16.60 1.60 -2.83
N VAL A 208 17.51 1.03 -2.02
CA VAL A 208 18.74 1.67 -1.53
C VAL A 208 19.92 1.32 -2.42
N LYS A 209 20.91 2.21 -2.50
CA LYS A 209 22.19 1.95 -3.17
C LYS A 209 22.85 0.66 -2.64
N PRO A 210 23.17 -0.32 -3.50
CA PRO A 210 23.69 -1.62 -3.08
C PRO A 210 24.96 -1.53 -2.21
N GLU A 211 25.88 -0.63 -2.55
CA GLU A 211 27.13 -0.43 -1.81
C GLU A 211 26.90 0.00 -0.35
N GLN A 212 25.87 0.80 -0.07
CA GLN A 212 25.52 1.23 1.29
C GLN A 212 24.96 0.07 2.10
N SER A 213 24.08 -0.74 1.51
CA SER A 213 23.53 -1.94 2.16
C SER A 213 24.61 -2.98 2.41
N ILE A 214 25.49 -3.21 1.44
CA ILE A 214 26.61 -4.16 1.56
C ILE A 214 27.54 -3.73 2.70
N ALA A 215 27.95 -2.46 2.74
CA ALA A 215 28.81 -1.93 3.79
C ALA A 215 28.19 -2.10 5.18
N ASN A 216 26.87 -1.79 5.32
CA ASN A 216 26.15 -1.98 6.58
C ASN A 216 26.12 -3.46 7.03
N PHE A 217 25.80 -4.39 6.14
CA PHE A 217 25.78 -5.82 6.47
C PHE A 217 27.17 -6.40 6.76
N ARG A 218 28.23 -5.77 6.26
CA ARG A 218 29.62 -6.09 6.61
C ARG A 218 30.06 -5.50 7.96
N GLY A 219 29.20 -4.68 8.60
CA GLY A 219 29.53 -4.00 9.86
C GLY A 219 30.43 -2.77 9.69
N GLU A 220 30.48 -2.22 8.49
CA GLU A 220 31.24 -0.99 8.18
C GLU A 220 30.40 0.25 8.54
N LEU A 221 31.08 1.37 8.80
CA LEU A 221 30.38 2.65 8.99
C LEU A 221 29.75 3.09 7.66
N THR A 222 28.47 3.33 7.68
CA THR A 222 27.72 3.78 6.51
C THR A 222 27.22 5.22 6.68
N SER A 223 27.11 5.95 5.58
CA SER A 223 26.34 7.19 5.51
C SER A 223 24.83 6.89 5.59
N ARG A 224 24.03 7.96 5.70
CA ARG A 224 22.57 7.82 5.56
C ARG A 224 22.24 7.15 4.23
N TYR A 225 21.30 6.20 4.26
CA TYR A 225 20.83 5.51 3.07
C TYR A 225 20.27 6.49 2.02
N GLU A 226 20.63 6.24 0.78
CA GLU A 226 20.17 7.00 -0.39
C GLU A 226 19.46 6.06 -1.36
N THR A 227 18.41 6.57 -2.01
CA THR A 227 17.74 5.83 -3.08
C THR A 227 18.70 5.57 -4.24
N ALA A 228 18.70 4.36 -4.77
CA ALA A 228 19.54 4.00 -5.91
C ALA A 228 19.07 4.74 -7.18
N PRO A 229 20.00 5.16 -8.05
CA PRO A 229 19.67 5.73 -9.36
C PRO A 229 19.38 4.63 -10.38
N GLY A 230 18.84 5.03 -11.54
CA GLY A 230 18.69 4.16 -12.71
C GLY A 230 17.24 3.82 -13.05
N PRO A 231 17.02 2.82 -13.92
CA PRO A 231 15.69 2.43 -14.34
C PRO A 231 14.83 1.97 -13.17
N CYS A 232 13.56 2.31 -13.24
CA CYS A 232 12.60 1.99 -12.21
C CYS A 232 11.61 0.91 -12.67
N MET A 233 10.91 0.32 -11.72
CA MET A 233 9.77 -0.55 -11.95
C MET A 233 8.57 -0.02 -11.19
N LEU A 234 7.37 -0.24 -11.75
CA LEU A 234 6.11 -0.11 -11.04
C LEU A 234 5.59 -1.51 -10.75
N ALA A 235 5.39 -1.84 -9.48
CA ALA A 235 4.84 -3.12 -9.07
C ALA A 235 3.50 -2.94 -8.34
N GLY A 236 2.59 -3.90 -8.55
CA GLY A 236 1.27 -3.84 -7.94
C GLY A 236 0.42 -5.06 -8.28
N ALA A 237 -0.87 -4.96 -8.02
CA ALA A 237 -1.85 -5.98 -8.39
C ALA A 237 -3.20 -5.38 -8.76
N VAL A 238 -3.91 -6.01 -9.67
CA VAL A 238 -5.30 -5.70 -10.02
C VAL A 238 -6.22 -6.72 -9.37
N PHE A 239 -7.20 -6.23 -8.63
CA PHE A 239 -8.28 -7.04 -8.06
C PHE A 239 -9.59 -6.68 -8.74
N THR A 240 -10.32 -7.69 -9.22
CA THR A 240 -11.67 -7.51 -9.79
C THR A 240 -12.71 -7.92 -8.76
N ILE A 241 -13.60 -7.00 -8.41
CA ILE A 241 -14.60 -7.19 -7.35
C ILE A 241 -16.00 -7.18 -7.96
N ASP A 242 -16.79 -8.20 -7.69
CA ASP A 242 -18.19 -8.25 -8.08
C ASP A 242 -19.04 -7.31 -7.21
N ALA A 243 -19.76 -6.39 -7.86
CA ALA A 243 -20.55 -5.36 -7.19
C ALA A 243 -21.72 -5.88 -6.36
N LYS A 244 -22.23 -7.10 -6.67
CA LYS A 244 -23.40 -7.65 -5.98
C LYS A 244 -23.01 -8.35 -4.69
N THR A 245 -21.86 -9.04 -4.73
CA THR A 245 -21.42 -9.90 -3.62
C THR A 245 -20.32 -9.26 -2.79
N GLY A 246 -19.64 -8.22 -3.29
CA GLY A 246 -18.43 -7.65 -2.71
C GLY A 246 -17.21 -8.58 -2.76
N ARG A 247 -17.31 -9.74 -3.42
CA ARG A 247 -16.23 -10.74 -3.49
C ARG A 247 -15.26 -10.43 -4.63
N CYS A 248 -14.01 -10.77 -4.44
CA CYS A 248 -13.02 -10.76 -5.49
C CYS A 248 -13.26 -11.95 -6.43
N THR A 249 -13.18 -11.70 -7.74
CA THR A 249 -13.36 -12.69 -8.80
C THR A 249 -12.08 -12.93 -9.61
N ALA A 250 -11.12 -12.02 -9.55
CA ALA A 250 -9.80 -12.18 -10.15
C ALA A 250 -8.75 -11.35 -9.39
N ALA A 251 -7.54 -11.91 -9.28
CA ALA A 251 -6.36 -11.22 -8.76
C ALA A 251 -5.21 -11.45 -9.76
N GLU A 252 -4.56 -10.38 -10.18
CA GLU A 252 -3.49 -10.40 -11.21
C GLU A 252 -2.37 -9.47 -10.80
N ARG A 253 -1.12 -9.96 -10.78
CA ARG A 253 0.06 -9.12 -10.55
C ARG A 253 0.35 -8.22 -11.74
N VAL A 254 0.81 -7.03 -11.44
CA VAL A 254 1.32 -6.06 -12.42
C VAL A 254 2.77 -5.74 -12.10
N ALA A 255 3.64 -5.84 -13.09
CA ALA A 255 5.03 -5.39 -13.01
C ALA A 255 5.40 -4.75 -14.36
N LEU A 256 5.68 -3.46 -14.34
CA LEU A 256 6.15 -2.71 -15.48
C LEU A 256 7.57 -2.21 -15.20
N ARG A 257 8.50 -2.38 -16.13
CA ARG A 257 9.88 -1.89 -16.03
C ARG A 257 10.15 -0.90 -17.15
N ASP A 258 10.89 0.16 -16.83
CA ASP A 258 11.44 1.10 -17.82
C ASP A 258 12.44 0.42 -18.75
#